data_325f31173253054b4f1227fea773f1ba
#
_entry.id   325f31173253054b4f1227fea773f1ba
#
_cell.length_a   1.000
_cell.length_b   1.000
_cell.length_c   1.000
_cell.angle_alpha   90.00
_cell.angle_beta   90.00
_cell.angle_gamma   90.00
#
_symmetry.space_group_name_H-M   'P 1'
#
loop_
_entity.id
_entity.type
_entity.pdbx_description
1 polymer ?
#
loop_
_entity_poly.entity_id
_entity_poly.type
_entity_poly.pdbx_seq_one_letter_code
_entity_poly.pdbx_strand_id
1 'polypeptide(L)'
;MAYLEPPKTLAELHAAVKTPAAGTDLHHIVEQTAAAEAGFPPEMIERPENLVRISRLKHWEITSWYQSKNEEYGGLSPRGFLKDKSWAERQRVGPEALVDHGVLKP
;
A
#
# COMPACT_ATOMS: atom_id res chain seq x y z
N MET A 1 5.11 20.76 -0.90
CA MET A 1 4.36 19.85 -1.76
C MET A 1 4.41 18.44 -1.20
N ALA A 2 3.26 17.78 -1.23
CA ALA A 2 3.14 16.42 -0.66
C ALA A 2 4.12 15.42 -1.29
N TYR A 3 4.39 15.56 -2.59
CA TYR A 3 5.32 14.68 -3.29
C TYR A 3 6.73 14.71 -2.71
N LEU A 4 7.14 15.87 -2.20
CA LEU A 4 8.49 16.08 -1.66
C LEU A 4 8.56 15.93 -0.14
N GLU A 5 7.47 15.51 0.50
CA GLU A 5 7.50 15.26 1.95
C GLU A 5 8.49 14.15 2.29
N PRO A 6 9.22 14.29 3.40
CA PRO A 6 10.09 13.21 3.85
C PRO A 6 9.27 12.00 4.30
N PRO A 7 9.86 10.81 4.29
CA PRO A 7 9.17 9.62 4.78
C PRO A 7 8.75 9.78 6.24
N LYS A 8 7.64 9.13 6.58
CA LYS A 8 7.07 9.17 7.92
C LYS A 8 7.12 7.78 8.57
N THR A 9 6.91 7.74 9.87
CA THR A 9 6.77 6.46 10.56
C THR A 9 5.42 5.85 10.26
N LEU A 10 5.31 4.53 10.45
CA LEU A 10 4.03 3.84 10.25
C LEU A 10 2.97 4.41 11.19
N ALA A 11 3.33 4.72 12.44
CA ALA A 11 2.38 5.30 13.40
C ALA A 11 1.83 6.64 12.91
N GLU A 12 2.67 7.49 12.33
CA GLU A 12 2.24 8.77 11.76
C GLU A 12 1.28 8.56 10.59
N LEU A 13 1.58 7.60 9.72
CA LEU A 13 0.73 7.30 8.56
C LEU A 13 -0.63 6.74 8.99
N HIS A 14 -0.66 5.89 10.02
CA HIS A 14 -1.92 5.39 10.58
C HIS A 14 -2.72 6.52 11.24
N ALA A 15 -2.07 7.38 12.01
CA ALA A 15 -2.75 8.48 12.68
C ALA A 15 -3.39 9.45 11.69
N ALA A 16 -2.75 9.66 10.53
CA ALA A 16 -3.25 10.56 9.49
C ALA A 16 -4.59 10.11 8.90
N VAL A 17 -4.98 8.85 9.06
CA VAL A 17 -6.27 8.35 8.58
C VAL A 17 -7.44 9.13 9.21
N LYS A 18 -7.28 9.53 10.45
CA LYS A 18 -8.32 10.27 11.20
C LYS A 18 -8.38 11.75 10.86
N THR A 19 -7.43 12.24 10.08
CA THR A 19 -7.32 13.66 9.74
C THR A 19 -7.26 13.82 8.22
N PRO A 20 -8.39 13.64 7.50
CA PRO A 20 -8.42 13.79 6.06
C PRO A 20 -7.90 15.17 5.64
N ALA A 21 -7.08 15.21 4.62
CA ALA A 21 -6.51 16.43 4.09
C ALA A 21 -6.61 16.43 2.56
N ALA A 22 -6.74 17.62 1.97
CA ALA A 22 -6.80 17.77 0.52
C ALA A 22 -5.53 17.20 -0.13
N GLY A 23 -5.69 16.52 -1.26
CA GLY A 23 -4.56 15.93 -1.97
C GLY A 23 -4.06 14.63 -1.38
N THR A 24 -4.76 14.06 -0.41
CA THR A 24 -4.41 12.77 0.18
C THR A 24 -5.50 11.75 -0.06
N ASP A 25 -5.11 10.47 -0.03
CA ASP A 25 -6.02 9.33 -0.20
C ASP A 25 -5.80 8.32 0.91
N LEU A 26 -6.86 7.60 1.23
CA LEU A 26 -6.76 6.39 2.04
C LEU A 26 -6.07 5.32 1.19
N HIS A 27 -5.09 4.65 1.75
CA HIS A 27 -4.35 3.59 1.08
C HIS A 27 -4.41 2.32 1.91
N HIS A 28 -4.73 1.21 1.25
CA HIS A 28 -4.70 -0.12 1.87
C HIS A 28 -3.30 -0.70 1.68
N ILE A 29 -2.61 -1.01 2.78
CA ILE A 29 -1.26 -1.59 2.75
C ILE A 29 -1.27 -2.92 1.99
N VAL A 30 -2.25 -3.79 2.30
CA VAL A 30 -2.60 -4.94 1.45
C VAL A 30 -3.70 -4.46 0.52
N GLU A 31 -3.50 -4.58 -0.78
CA GLU A 31 -4.41 -4.03 -1.79
C GLU A 31 -5.85 -4.52 -1.61
N GLN A 32 -6.78 -3.58 -1.55
CA GLN A 32 -8.20 -3.84 -1.29
C GLN A 32 -8.83 -4.79 -2.31
N THR A 33 -8.80 -4.41 -3.58
CA THR A 33 -9.50 -5.18 -4.63
C THR A 33 -8.88 -6.56 -4.80
N ALA A 34 -7.56 -6.65 -4.85
CA ALA A 34 -6.86 -7.91 -5.01
C ALA A 34 -7.12 -8.87 -3.84
N ALA A 35 -7.14 -8.34 -2.61
CA ALA A 35 -7.44 -9.15 -1.44
C ALA A 35 -8.89 -9.63 -1.44
N ALA A 36 -9.83 -8.78 -1.82
CA ALA A 36 -11.24 -9.16 -1.91
C ALA A 36 -11.44 -10.25 -2.97
N GLU A 37 -10.79 -10.13 -4.12
CA GLU A 37 -10.86 -11.15 -5.17
C GLU A 37 -10.27 -12.49 -4.73
N ALA A 38 -9.26 -12.45 -3.86
CA ALA A 38 -8.63 -13.64 -3.30
C ALA A 38 -9.46 -14.29 -2.19
N GLY A 39 -10.55 -13.67 -1.77
CA GLY A 39 -11.46 -14.22 -0.76
C GLY A 39 -11.19 -13.77 0.67
N PHE A 40 -10.30 -12.82 0.90
CA PHE A 40 -10.10 -12.29 2.24
C PHE A 40 -11.32 -11.46 2.68
N PRO A 41 -11.76 -11.60 3.95
CA PRO A 41 -12.99 -10.93 4.40
C PRO A 41 -12.81 -9.42 4.53
N PRO A 42 -13.89 -8.63 4.34
CA PRO A 42 -13.84 -7.17 4.47
C PRO A 42 -13.30 -6.69 5.82
N GLU A 43 -13.62 -7.37 6.90
CA GLU A 43 -13.14 -7.00 8.24
C GLU A 43 -11.62 -7.01 8.33
N MET A 44 -10.99 -7.90 7.59
CA MET A 44 -9.54 -8.02 7.55
C MET A 44 -8.92 -6.92 6.70
N ILE A 45 -9.53 -6.66 5.54
CA ILE A 45 -9.05 -5.67 4.57
C ILE A 45 -9.17 -4.25 5.13
N GLU A 46 -10.25 -3.96 5.84
CA GLU A 46 -10.56 -2.61 6.35
C GLU A 46 -10.07 -2.37 7.77
N ARG A 47 -9.28 -3.26 8.35
CA ARG A 47 -8.72 -3.04 9.68
C ARG A 47 -7.85 -1.79 9.71
N PRO A 48 -7.87 -1.05 10.83
CA PRO A 48 -7.00 0.13 10.96
C PRO A 48 -5.53 -0.15 10.67
N GLU A 49 -5.03 -1.33 11.03
CA GLU A 49 -3.65 -1.72 10.77
C GLU A 49 -3.32 -1.78 9.28
N ASN A 50 -4.33 -1.92 8.42
CA ASN A 50 -4.15 -1.99 6.98
C ASN A 50 -4.37 -0.65 6.29
N LEU A 51 -4.68 0.40 7.04
CA LEU A 51 -5.03 1.70 6.48
C LEU A 51 -3.99 2.75 6.85
N VAL A 52 -3.57 3.50 5.84
CA VAL A 52 -2.71 4.68 6.02
C VAL A 52 -3.24 5.79 5.13
N ARG A 53 -2.84 7.03 5.39
CA ARG A 53 -3.17 8.16 4.53
C ARG A 53 -1.89 8.68 3.91
N ILE A 54 -1.88 8.78 2.59
CA ILE A 54 -0.70 9.17 1.82
C ILE A 54 -1.11 10.20 0.77
N SER A 55 -0.14 10.87 0.16
CA SER A 55 -0.45 11.79 -0.92
C SER A 55 -1.06 11.02 -2.10
N ARG A 56 -1.98 11.68 -2.83
CA ARG A 56 -2.62 11.07 -4.00
C ARG A 56 -1.60 10.68 -5.06
N LEU A 57 -0.57 11.49 -5.24
CA LEU A 57 0.48 11.21 -6.21
C LEU A 57 1.21 9.91 -5.87
N LYS A 58 1.57 9.74 -4.60
CA LYS A 58 2.23 8.50 -4.13
C LYS A 58 1.29 7.31 -4.23
N HIS A 59 0.01 7.50 -3.94
CA HIS A 59 -1.00 6.46 -4.09
C HIS A 59 -1.06 5.96 -5.55
N TRP A 60 -1.07 6.89 -6.50
CA TRP A 60 -1.06 6.53 -7.92
C TRP A 60 0.22 5.81 -8.33
N GLU A 61 1.39 6.27 -7.85
CA GLU A 61 2.67 5.62 -8.14
C GLU A 61 2.70 4.19 -7.62
N ILE A 62 2.23 3.97 -6.41
CA ILE A 62 2.20 2.65 -5.79
C ILE A 62 1.22 1.73 -6.53
N THR A 63 0.04 2.24 -6.90
CA THR A 63 -0.92 1.47 -7.71
C THR A 63 -0.30 1.04 -9.02
N SER A 64 0.41 1.96 -9.70
CA SER A 64 1.11 1.66 -10.94
C SER A 64 2.19 0.60 -10.74
N TRP A 65 2.94 0.68 -9.64
CA TRP A 65 3.96 -0.29 -9.29
C TRP A 65 3.37 -1.69 -9.14
N TYR A 66 2.23 -1.82 -8.46
CA TYR A 66 1.56 -3.12 -8.30
C TYR A 66 1.12 -3.73 -9.63
N GLN A 67 0.86 -2.90 -10.63
CA GLN A 67 0.40 -3.35 -11.95
C GLN A 67 1.52 -3.58 -12.94
N SER A 68 2.74 -3.15 -12.64
CA SER A 68 3.85 -3.17 -13.58
C SER A 68 4.71 -4.42 -13.42
N LYS A 69 5.22 -4.94 -14.52
CA LYS A 69 6.14 -6.07 -14.48
C LYS A 69 7.39 -5.70 -13.70
N ASN A 70 7.89 -6.63 -12.89
CA ASN A 70 8.99 -6.39 -11.97
C ASN A 70 9.88 -7.61 -11.90
N GLU A 71 11.17 -7.44 -12.16
CA GLU A 71 12.12 -8.55 -12.15
C GLU A 71 12.28 -9.18 -10.77
N GLU A 72 12.09 -8.43 -9.69
CA GLU A 72 12.12 -8.96 -8.33
C GLU A 72 11.04 -10.03 -8.11
N TYR A 73 10.00 -10.01 -8.94
CA TYR A 73 8.88 -10.95 -8.86
C TYR A 73 8.84 -11.87 -10.08
N GLY A 74 10.00 -12.17 -10.66
CA GLY A 74 10.11 -13.11 -11.77
C GLY A 74 9.49 -12.62 -13.06
N GLY A 75 9.41 -11.32 -13.26
CA GLY A 75 8.78 -10.73 -14.44
C GLY A 75 7.29 -10.56 -14.34
N LEU A 76 6.67 -10.99 -13.22
CA LEU A 76 5.27 -10.72 -12.93
C LEU A 76 5.14 -9.32 -12.33
N SER A 77 3.93 -8.77 -12.39
CA SER A 77 3.64 -7.60 -11.55
C SER A 77 3.58 -8.04 -10.09
N PRO A 78 3.84 -7.14 -9.13
CA PRO A 78 3.66 -7.50 -7.72
C PRO A 78 2.27 -8.04 -7.43
N ARG A 79 1.23 -7.45 -8.04
CA ARG A 79 -0.15 -7.93 -7.89
C ARG A 79 -0.31 -9.35 -8.42
N GLY A 80 0.25 -9.64 -9.58
CA GLY A 80 0.22 -10.97 -10.18
C GLY A 80 0.97 -12.00 -9.33
N PHE A 81 2.13 -11.63 -8.81
CA PHE A 81 2.91 -12.47 -7.91
C PHE A 81 2.11 -12.82 -6.65
N LEU A 82 1.39 -11.84 -6.09
CA LEU A 82 0.65 -12.02 -4.84
C LEU A 82 -0.69 -12.71 -5.00
N LYS A 83 -1.13 -12.96 -6.23
CA LYS A 83 -2.48 -13.46 -6.52
C LYS A 83 -2.87 -14.69 -5.70
N ASP A 84 -1.94 -15.62 -5.48
CA ASP A 84 -2.18 -16.84 -4.73
C ASP A 84 -1.44 -16.89 -3.39
N LYS A 85 -0.98 -15.75 -2.90
CA LYS A 85 -0.20 -15.68 -1.65
C LYS A 85 -1.08 -15.41 -0.45
N SER A 86 -0.55 -15.78 0.73
CA SER A 86 -1.20 -15.57 2.02
C SER A 86 -1.32 -14.08 2.35
N TRP A 87 -2.12 -13.77 3.36
CA TRP A 87 -2.21 -12.44 3.92
C TRP A 87 -0.83 -11.98 4.44
N ALA A 88 -0.10 -12.86 5.12
CA ALA A 88 1.21 -12.52 5.67
C ALA A 88 2.20 -12.09 4.58
N GLU A 89 2.18 -12.77 3.43
CA GLU A 89 3.06 -12.43 2.31
C GLU A 89 2.66 -11.09 1.68
N ARG A 90 1.36 -10.85 1.54
CA ARG A 90 0.85 -9.56 1.05
C ARG A 90 1.22 -8.42 2.00
N GLN A 91 1.16 -8.70 3.30
CA GLN A 91 1.49 -7.74 4.34
C GLN A 91 3.00 -7.46 4.40
N ARG A 92 3.83 -8.39 3.95
CA ARG A 92 5.27 -8.19 3.82
C ARG A 92 5.59 -7.23 2.67
N VAL A 93 4.91 -7.40 1.54
CA VAL A 93 5.16 -6.60 0.33
C VAL A 93 4.62 -5.17 0.47
N GLY A 94 3.48 -5.00 1.13
CA GLY A 94 2.84 -3.69 1.25
C GLY A 94 3.74 -2.60 1.82
N PRO A 95 4.38 -2.81 2.98
CA PRO A 95 5.31 -1.83 3.54
C PRO A 95 6.53 -1.57 2.66
N GLU A 96 7.04 -2.59 1.97
CA GLU A 96 8.15 -2.41 1.03
C GLU A 96 7.79 -1.41 -0.06
N ALA A 97 6.57 -1.48 -0.58
CA ALA A 97 6.10 -0.53 -1.59
C ALA A 97 6.11 0.90 -1.04
N LEU A 98 5.69 1.08 0.21
CA LEU A 98 5.70 2.39 0.85
C LEU A 98 7.11 2.91 1.07
N VAL A 99 8.03 2.06 1.48
CA VAL A 99 9.45 2.43 1.66
C VAL A 99 10.07 2.81 0.33
N ASP A 100 9.86 1.98 -0.70
CA ASP A 100 10.46 2.19 -2.02
C ASP A 100 9.97 3.47 -2.68
N HIS A 101 8.77 3.92 -2.33
CA HIS A 101 8.21 5.17 -2.87
C HIS A 101 8.41 6.37 -1.96
N GLY A 102 9.23 6.24 -0.91
CA GLY A 102 9.60 7.35 -0.05
C GLY A 102 8.49 7.82 0.90
N VAL A 103 7.50 6.98 1.15
CA VAL A 103 6.37 7.30 2.04
C VAL A 103 6.65 6.87 3.47
N LEU A 104 7.20 5.68 3.64
CA LEU A 104 7.47 5.07 4.93
C LEU A 104 8.97 5.05 5.20
N LYS A 105 9.37 5.39 6.41
CA LYS A 105 10.77 5.27 6.84
C LYS A 105 11.18 3.79 6.83
N PRO A 106 12.39 3.50 6.33
CA PRO A 106 12.90 2.13 6.31
C PRO A 106 12.98 1.54 7.71
#